data_4f6c5d4ae2279993df223cfafa303e79
#
_entry.id   4f6c5d4ae2279993df223cfafa303e79
#
_cell.length_a   1.000
_cell.length_b   1.000
_cell.length_c   1.000
_cell.angle_alpha   90.00
_cell.angle_beta   90.00
_cell.angle_gamma   90.00
#
_symmetry.space_group_name_H-M   'P 1'
#
loop_
_entity.id
_entity.type
_entity.pdbx_description
1 polymer ?
#
loop_
_entity_poly.entity_id
_entity_poly.type
_entity_poly.pdbx_seq_one_letter_code
_entity_poly.pdbx_strand_id
1 'polypeptide(L)'
;TDWVILSHFKGHAMAGFGGAIKNVGIGISSASGKVYVHTAGTLTSGSIMYRNQDAWLEALAEMVKGFRDHVGQEHIIYISVMNRLSVDCDCDGNPAEPDIHDIGILASTDPVALDQACVDLIWKADGNSALVRRIESKHGLHTLEHAEAIGLGSRAYALVIIDD
;
A
#
# COMPACT_ATOMS: atom_id res chain seq x y z
N THR A 1 12.72 11.44 16.17
CA THR A 1 12.39 12.02 14.85
C THR A 1 11.05 11.47 14.43
N ASP A 2 10.10 12.34 14.13
CA ASP A 2 8.76 11.95 13.72
C ASP A 2 8.68 11.84 12.20
N TRP A 3 7.82 10.94 11.72
CA TRP A 3 7.66 10.62 10.32
C TRP A 3 6.23 10.90 9.86
N VAL A 4 6.09 11.59 8.76
CA VAL A 4 4.83 11.74 8.03
C VAL A 4 4.96 10.96 6.72
N ILE A 5 4.19 9.88 6.59
CA ILE A 5 4.16 9.04 5.40
C ILE A 5 2.99 9.49 4.55
N LEU A 6 3.27 10.26 3.52
CA LEU A 6 2.26 10.74 2.57
C LEU A 6 2.21 9.84 1.35
N SER A 7 1.07 9.24 1.10
CA SER A 7 0.85 8.28 0.01
C SER A 7 -0.27 8.76 -0.91
N HIS A 8 -0.10 8.55 -2.21
CA HIS A 8 -1.18 8.59 -3.18
C HIS A 8 -1.74 7.18 -3.35
N PHE A 9 -3.02 6.98 -3.04
CA PHE A 9 -3.68 5.69 -3.22
C PHE A 9 -4.09 5.49 -4.69
N LYS A 10 -3.77 4.35 -5.27
CA LYS A 10 -4.07 4.01 -6.69
C LYS A 10 -3.85 2.53 -6.96
N GLY A 11 -4.17 2.10 -8.17
CA GLY A 11 -3.79 0.77 -8.65
C GLY A 11 -2.28 0.60 -8.80
N HIS A 12 -1.86 -0.65 -8.85
CA HIS A 12 -0.46 -1.00 -9.08
C HIS A 12 -0.32 -2.32 -9.83
N ALA A 13 0.50 -2.34 -10.87
CA ALA A 13 0.64 -3.50 -11.76
C ALA A 13 1.12 -4.78 -11.06
N MET A 14 1.90 -4.65 -10.00
CA MET A 14 2.42 -5.79 -9.23
C MET A 14 1.65 -6.02 -7.93
N ALA A 15 1.38 -4.97 -7.13
CA ALA A 15 0.80 -5.09 -5.80
C ALA A 15 -0.74 -5.12 -5.78
N GLY A 16 -1.39 -4.90 -6.93
CA GLY A 16 -2.83 -4.69 -6.99
C GLY A 16 -3.18 -3.24 -6.68
N PHE A 17 -2.73 -2.70 -5.57
CA PHE A 17 -2.82 -1.29 -5.21
C PHE A 17 -1.51 -0.75 -4.62
N GLY A 18 -1.38 0.56 -4.59
CA GLY A 18 -0.32 1.28 -3.91
C GLY A 18 -0.94 2.19 -2.85
N GLY A 19 -0.69 1.89 -1.59
CA GLY A 19 -1.09 2.66 -0.41
C GLY A 19 0.10 2.90 0.50
N ALA A 20 -0.16 3.10 1.79
CA ALA A 20 0.86 3.41 2.80
C ALA A 20 1.88 2.27 2.95
N ILE A 21 1.42 1.01 2.98
CA ILE A 21 2.30 -0.15 3.13
C ILE A 21 3.27 -0.23 1.94
N LYS A 22 2.77 -0.15 0.70
CA LYS A 22 3.64 -0.21 -0.48
C LYS A 22 4.57 0.99 -0.56
N ASN A 23 4.11 2.18 -0.20
CA ASN A 23 4.92 3.39 -0.22
C ASN A 23 6.13 3.27 0.74
N VAL A 24 5.90 2.84 1.98
CA VAL A 24 6.98 2.61 2.94
C VAL A 24 7.86 1.44 2.51
N GLY A 25 7.27 0.28 2.21
CA GLY A 25 8.01 -0.96 1.92
C GLY A 25 9.00 -0.84 0.77
N ILE A 26 8.71 0.02 -0.22
CA ILE A 26 9.59 0.28 -1.35
C ILE A 26 10.28 1.65 -1.23
N GLY A 27 9.56 2.69 -0.77
CA GLY A 27 10.03 4.08 -0.83
C GLY A 27 11.25 4.36 0.04
N ILE A 28 11.27 3.85 1.26
CA ILE A 28 12.41 4.05 2.20
C ILE A 28 13.56 3.06 2.00
N SER A 29 13.35 2.02 1.20
CA SER A 29 14.34 1.00 0.96
C SER A 29 15.51 1.53 0.12
N SER A 30 16.74 1.15 0.47
CA SER A 30 17.92 1.32 -0.38
C SER A 30 17.77 0.54 -1.70
N ALA A 31 18.67 0.78 -2.65
CA ALA A 31 18.64 0.04 -3.91
C ALA A 31 18.70 -1.49 -3.72
N SER A 32 19.58 -1.96 -2.83
CA SER A 32 19.67 -3.39 -2.47
C SER A 32 18.44 -3.86 -1.68
N GLY A 33 17.88 -3.03 -0.80
CA GLY A 33 16.64 -3.30 -0.07
C GLY A 33 15.45 -3.47 -1.01
N LYS A 34 15.33 -2.64 -2.04
CA LYS A 34 14.28 -2.79 -3.06
C LYS A 34 14.38 -4.14 -3.78
N VAL A 35 15.57 -4.57 -4.16
CA VAL A 35 15.78 -5.90 -4.77
C VAL A 35 15.39 -6.99 -3.77
N TYR A 36 15.81 -6.86 -2.51
CA TYR A 36 15.52 -7.82 -1.46
C TYR A 36 14.00 -8.00 -1.25
N VAL A 37 13.25 -6.92 -1.13
CA VAL A 37 11.79 -6.95 -0.99
C VAL A 37 11.14 -7.55 -2.25
N HIS A 38 11.51 -7.10 -3.46
CA HIS A 38 10.91 -7.61 -4.70
C HIS A 38 11.21 -9.09 -4.95
N THR A 39 12.26 -9.61 -4.37
CA THR A 39 12.62 -11.03 -4.49
C THR A 39 12.26 -11.86 -3.26
N ALA A 40 11.40 -11.31 -2.39
CA ALA A 40 10.98 -11.96 -1.14
C ALA A 40 12.19 -12.50 -0.33
N GLY A 41 13.17 -11.63 -0.09
CA GLY A 41 14.32 -11.96 0.73
C GLY A 41 15.43 -12.79 0.08
N THR A 42 15.37 -13.08 -1.22
CA THR A 42 16.31 -14.00 -1.85
C THR A 42 17.54 -13.36 -2.47
N LEU A 43 17.44 -12.10 -2.95
CA LEU A 43 18.54 -11.39 -3.62
C LEU A 43 18.70 -9.98 -3.07
N THR A 44 19.93 -9.47 -3.10
CA THR A 44 20.26 -8.07 -2.75
C THR A 44 20.77 -7.26 -3.94
N SER A 45 20.91 -7.89 -5.11
CA SER A 45 21.33 -7.27 -6.37
C SER A 45 20.78 -8.02 -7.55
N GLY A 46 20.73 -7.37 -8.73
CA GLY A 46 20.24 -7.97 -9.97
C GLY A 46 18.80 -7.59 -10.30
N SER A 47 18.05 -8.51 -10.92
CA SER A 47 16.68 -8.27 -11.37
C SER A 47 15.70 -8.19 -10.20
N ILE A 48 14.77 -7.25 -10.28
CA ILE A 48 13.65 -7.11 -9.34
C ILE A 48 12.45 -8.01 -9.69
N MET A 49 12.59 -8.94 -10.62
CA MET A 49 11.50 -9.84 -10.97
C MET A 49 11.20 -10.81 -9.83
N TYR A 50 10.00 -10.68 -9.27
CA TYR A 50 9.48 -11.62 -8.27
C TYR A 50 9.03 -12.92 -8.94
N ARG A 51 9.16 -14.03 -8.20
CA ARG A 51 8.76 -15.36 -8.68
C ARG A 51 7.48 -15.88 -8.03
N ASN A 52 7.15 -15.34 -6.87
CA ASN A 52 5.96 -15.71 -6.10
C ASN A 52 5.25 -14.42 -5.68
N GLN A 53 4.00 -14.27 -6.13
CA GLN A 53 3.19 -13.09 -5.91
C GLN A 53 2.96 -12.85 -4.40
N ASP A 54 2.51 -13.87 -3.69
CA ASP A 54 2.13 -13.74 -2.29
C ASP A 54 3.38 -13.49 -1.42
N ALA A 55 4.47 -14.21 -1.63
CA ALA A 55 5.73 -13.97 -0.91
C ALA A 55 6.27 -12.54 -1.11
N TRP A 56 6.08 -11.95 -2.29
CA TRP A 56 6.44 -10.55 -2.50
C TRP A 56 5.54 -9.58 -1.74
N LEU A 57 4.22 -9.84 -1.70
CA LEU A 57 3.26 -9.05 -0.94
C LEU A 57 3.52 -9.12 0.57
N GLU A 58 3.90 -10.31 1.05
CA GLU A 58 4.33 -10.55 2.44
C GLU A 58 5.60 -9.75 2.78
N ALA A 59 6.62 -9.81 1.91
CA ALA A 59 7.86 -9.07 2.10
C ALA A 59 7.65 -7.54 2.17
N LEU A 60 6.64 -6.99 1.47
CA LEU A 60 6.26 -5.58 1.63
C LEU A 60 5.80 -5.28 3.05
N ALA A 61 4.92 -6.09 3.61
CA ALA A 61 4.39 -5.90 4.96
C ALA A 61 5.50 -6.10 6.02
N GLU A 62 6.36 -7.09 5.84
CA GLU A 62 7.51 -7.36 6.73
C GLU A 62 8.50 -6.20 6.75
N MET A 63 8.77 -5.59 5.59
CA MET A 63 9.64 -4.42 5.52
C MET A 63 9.05 -3.24 6.31
N VAL A 64 7.75 -3.00 6.17
CA VAL A 64 7.05 -1.93 6.92
C VAL A 64 7.07 -2.20 8.42
N LYS A 65 6.87 -3.47 8.81
CA LYS A 65 6.96 -3.86 10.21
C LYS A 65 8.36 -3.60 10.77
N GLY A 66 9.40 -3.98 10.06
CA GLY A 66 10.78 -3.70 10.47
C GLY A 66 11.07 -2.19 10.61
N PHE A 67 10.56 -1.37 9.70
CA PHE A 67 10.66 0.09 9.79
C PHE A 67 9.92 0.62 11.02
N ARG A 68 8.66 0.24 11.22
CA ARG A 68 7.84 0.67 12.36
C ARG A 68 8.48 0.26 13.70
N ASP A 69 8.94 -0.98 13.79
CA ASP A 69 9.55 -1.51 15.02
C ASP A 69 10.89 -0.82 15.34
N HIS A 70 11.60 -0.32 14.31
CA HIS A 70 12.83 0.45 14.48
C HIS A 70 12.59 1.90 14.91
N VAL A 71 11.57 2.54 14.31
CA VAL A 71 11.28 3.97 14.53
C VAL A 71 10.43 4.19 15.79
N GLY A 72 9.51 3.28 16.08
CA GLY A 72 8.44 3.40 17.08
C GLY A 72 7.13 3.88 16.44
N GLN A 73 6.05 3.16 16.68
CA GLN A 73 4.73 3.47 16.11
C GLN A 73 4.25 4.88 16.49
N GLU A 74 4.55 5.35 17.68
CA GLU A 74 4.19 6.66 18.22
C GLU A 74 4.84 7.83 17.46
N HIS A 75 5.84 7.54 16.64
CA HIS A 75 6.57 8.50 15.81
C HIS A 75 6.12 8.54 14.35
N ILE A 76 5.06 7.81 13.99
CA ILE A 76 4.66 7.69 12.58
C ILE A 76 3.18 8.04 12.43
N ILE A 77 2.88 8.91 11.47
CA ILE A 77 1.54 9.12 10.95
C ILE A 77 1.52 8.78 9.46
N TYR A 78 0.51 8.07 9.03
CA TYR A 78 0.27 7.71 7.64
C TYR A 78 -0.90 8.51 7.10
N ILE A 79 -0.74 9.07 5.90
CA ILE A 79 -1.75 9.84 5.19
C ILE A 79 -1.88 9.27 3.78
N SER A 80 -3.10 8.97 3.36
CA SER A 80 -3.42 8.53 2.00
C SER A 80 -4.32 9.55 1.31
N VAL A 81 -3.87 10.04 0.17
CA VAL A 81 -4.64 10.92 -0.70
C VAL A 81 -5.32 10.07 -1.76
N MET A 82 -6.65 10.09 -1.79
CA MET A 82 -7.49 9.30 -2.68
C MET A 82 -8.11 10.21 -3.74
N ASN A 83 -7.26 10.78 -4.58
CA ASN A 83 -7.65 11.57 -5.74
C ASN A 83 -7.06 10.97 -7.02
N ARG A 84 -7.64 11.28 -8.18
CA ARG A 84 -7.19 10.77 -9.48
C ARG A 84 -6.91 9.26 -9.45
N LEU A 85 -7.89 8.50 -8.99
CA LEU A 85 -7.78 7.07 -8.67
C LEU A 85 -7.69 6.22 -9.96
N SER A 86 -6.49 6.16 -10.52
CA SER A 86 -6.16 5.32 -11.69
C SER A 86 -5.95 3.85 -11.31
N VAL A 87 -6.20 2.96 -12.26
CA VAL A 87 -5.83 1.54 -12.19
C VAL A 87 -4.32 1.33 -12.25
N ASP A 88 -3.58 2.32 -12.73
CA ASP A 88 -2.13 2.28 -12.88
C ASP A 88 -1.41 3.13 -11.83
N CYS A 89 -0.13 2.88 -11.68
CA CYS A 89 0.73 3.57 -10.73
C CYS A 89 1.30 4.84 -11.34
N ASP A 90 1.56 5.87 -10.51
CA ASP A 90 2.27 7.10 -10.93
C ASP A 90 3.67 6.83 -11.51
N CYS A 91 4.20 5.64 -11.29
CA CYS A 91 5.47 5.21 -11.89
C CYS A 91 5.32 4.68 -13.33
N ASP A 92 4.11 4.55 -13.84
CA ASP A 92 3.85 4.25 -15.24
C ASP A 92 4.06 5.53 -16.08
N GLY A 93 4.74 5.41 -17.21
CA GLY A 93 4.99 6.55 -18.12
C GLY A 93 3.74 7.01 -18.87
N ASN A 94 2.67 6.20 -18.89
CA ASN A 94 1.41 6.52 -19.53
C ASN A 94 0.25 5.85 -18.76
N PRO A 95 -0.04 6.29 -17.52
CA PRO A 95 -1.09 5.70 -16.71
C PRO A 95 -2.47 5.93 -17.33
N ALA A 96 -3.39 4.99 -17.13
CA ALA A 96 -4.77 5.15 -17.53
C ALA A 96 -5.42 6.34 -16.83
N GLU A 97 -6.35 7.00 -17.49
CA GLU A 97 -7.17 8.03 -16.86
C GLU A 97 -7.99 7.43 -15.70
N PRO A 98 -8.23 8.22 -14.63
CA PRO A 98 -9.02 7.75 -13.51
C PRO A 98 -10.47 7.42 -13.90
N ASP A 99 -10.96 6.27 -13.44
CA ASP A 99 -12.37 5.85 -13.60
C ASP A 99 -13.23 6.22 -12.39
N ILE A 100 -12.60 6.56 -11.26
CA ILE A 100 -13.23 6.82 -9.96
C ILE A 100 -13.03 8.30 -9.62
N HIS A 101 -14.11 8.96 -9.15
CA HIS A 101 -14.02 10.32 -8.61
C HIS A 101 -13.13 10.38 -7.37
N ASP A 102 -12.61 11.57 -7.08
CA ASP A 102 -11.84 11.83 -5.88
C ASP A 102 -12.70 11.50 -4.64
N ILE A 103 -12.10 10.81 -3.68
CA ILE A 103 -12.78 10.37 -2.45
C ILE A 103 -12.42 11.29 -1.29
N GLY A 104 -11.14 11.65 -1.16
CA GLY A 104 -10.68 12.50 -0.08
C GLY A 104 -9.29 12.14 0.46
N ILE A 105 -9.04 12.52 1.71
CA ILE A 105 -7.77 12.27 2.39
C ILE A 105 -8.06 11.51 3.67
N LEU A 106 -7.37 10.40 3.89
CA LEU A 106 -7.46 9.60 5.09
C LEU A 106 -6.13 9.66 5.87
N ALA A 107 -6.21 9.61 7.18
CA ALA A 107 -5.03 9.54 8.04
C ALA A 107 -5.23 8.50 9.16
N SER A 108 -4.14 7.84 9.55
CA SER A 108 -4.11 6.89 10.66
C SER A 108 -2.69 6.73 11.20
N THR A 109 -2.56 6.32 12.45
CA THR A 109 -1.29 5.82 13.01
C THR A 109 -1.06 4.34 12.71
N ASP A 110 -2.05 3.66 12.13
CA ASP A 110 -2.01 2.26 11.72
C ASP A 110 -2.07 2.17 10.18
N PRO A 111 -1.00 1.72 9.49
CA PRO A 111 -0.97 1.64 8.04
C PRO A 111 -1.89 0.55 7.48
N VAL A 112 -2.19 -0.50 8.25
CA VAL A 112 -3.07 -1.60 7.84
C VAL A 112 -4.52 -1.11 7.86
N ALA A 113 -4.94 -0.45 8.94
CA ALA A 113 -6.25 0.19 9.06
C ALA A 113 -6.48 1.22 7.95
N LEU A 114 -5.46 2.04 7.67
CA LEU A 114 -5.53 3.07 6.63
C LEU A 114 -5.73 2.47 5.24
N ASP A 115 -4.86 1.52 4.85
CA ASP A 115 -4.95 0.89 3.53
C ASP A 115 -6.23 0.06 3.38
N GLN A 116 -6.70 -0.61 4.45
CA GLN A 116 -7.98 -1.31 4.46
C GLN A 116 -9.15 -0.34 4.24
N ALA A 117 -9.17 0.78 4.93
CA ALA A 117 -10.22 1.79 4.77
C ALA A 117 -10.25 2.35 3.33
N CYS A 118 -9.08 2.62 2.75
CA CYS A 118 -8.97 3.04 1.35
C CYS A 118 -9.54 1.98 0.39
N VAL A 119 -9.18 0.72 0.58
CA VAL A 119 -9.72 -0.40 -0.22
C VAL A 119 -11.23 -0.48 -0.10
N ASP A 120 -11.79 -0.43 1.11
CA ASP A 120 -13.22 -0.52 1.34
C ASP A 120 -14.00 0.65 0.69
N LEU A 121 -13.41 1.84 0.64
CA LEU A 121 -13.97 3.00 -0.07
C LEU A 121 -13.96 2.79 -1.59
N ILE A 122 -12.88 2.19 -2.14
CA ILE A 122 -12.86 1.80 -3.57
C ILE A 122 -13.97 0.81 -3.88
N TRP A 123 -14.21 -0.20 -3.03
CA TRP A 123 -15.30 -1.18 -3.25
C TRP A 123 -16.70 -0.54 -3.28
N LYS A 124 -16.88 0.59 -2.63
CA LYS A 124 -18.15 1.33 -2.58
C LYS A 124 -18.29 2.40 -3.66
N ALA A 125 -17.20 2.75 -4.33
CA ALA A 125 -17.20 3.83 -5.32
C ALA A 125 -17.81 3.39 -6.65
N ASP A 126 -18.46 4.31 -7.35
CA ASP A 126 -18.89 4.12 -8.73
C ASP A 126 -17.68 4.10 -9.67
N GLY A 127 -17.76 3.33 -10.75
CA GLY A 127 -16.66 3.23 -11.72
C GLY A 127 -15.48 2.34 -11.29
N ASN A 128 -15.56 1.69 -10.14
CA ASN A 128 -14.48 0.96 -9.48
C ASN A 128 -13.97 -0.30 -10.19
N SER A 129 -14.66 -0.78 -11.21
CA SER A 129 -14.48 -2.14 -11.76
C SER A 129 -13.06 -2.43 -12.27
N ALA A 130 -12.35 -1.45 -12.82
CA ALA A 130 -10.99 -1.62 -13.32
C ALA A 130 -10.00 -1.78 -12.14
N LEU A 131 -10.12 -0.92 -11.14
CA LEU A 131 -9.25 -0.94 -9.96
C LEU A 131 -9.52 -2.17 -9.08
N VAL A 132 -10.78 -2.53 -8.87
CA VAL A 132 -11.16 -3.76 -8.14
C VAL A 132 -10.55 -4.99 -8.82
N ARG A 133 -10.75 -5.16 -10.14
CA ARG A 133 -10.13 -6.28 -10.88
C ARG A 133 -8.60 -6.27 -10.78
N ARG A 134 -7.96 -5.11 -10.77
CA ARG A 134 -6.50 -5.02 -10.60
C ARG A 134 -6.09 -5.54 -9.22
N ILE A 135 -6.77 -5.12 -8.16
CA ILE A 135 -6.49 -5.55 -6.78
C ILE A 135 -6.69 -7.06 -6.65
N GLU A 136 -7.80 -7.59 -7.14
CA GLU A 136 -8.12 -9.02 -7.08
C GLU A 136 -7.15 -9.87 -7.90
N SER A 137 -6.87 -9.48 -9.15
CA SER A 137 -5.98 -10.24 -10.05
C SER A 137 -4.53 -10.33 -9.57
N LYS A 138 -4.15 -9.46 -8.64
CA LYS A 138 -2.82 -9.40 -8.02
C LYS A 138 -2.80 -9.88 -6.57
N HIS A 139 -3.90 -10.47 -6.09
CA HIS A 139 -4.06 -10.84 -4.68
C HIS A 139 -3.74 -9.68 -3.71
N GLY A 140 -4.06 -8.43 -4.10
CA GLY A 140 -3.61 -7.24 -3.38
C GLY A 140 -4.00 -7.22 -1.90
N LEU A 141 -5.14 -7.82 -1.52
CA LEU A 141 -5.58 -7.91 -0.13
C LEU A 141 -4.69 -8.80 0.74
N HIS A 142 -3.95 -9.73 0.14
CA HIS A 142 -3.02 -10.61 0.87
C HIS A 142 -1.95 -9.81 1.63
N THR A 143 -1.55 -8.65 1.11
CA THR A 143 -0.65 -7.73 1.84
C THR A 143 -1.24 -7.30 3.19
N LEU A 144 -2.55 -6.98 3.23
CA LEU A 144 -3.23 -6.55 4.46
C LEU A 144 -3.45 -7.71 5.42
N GLU A 145 -3.79 -8.89 4.89
CA GLU A 145 -3.98 -10.12 5.67
C GLU A 145 -2.68 -10.52 6.36
N HIS A 146 -1.58 -10.54 5.61
CA HIS A 146 -0.27 -10.86 6.17
C HIS A 146 0.20 -9.78 7.16
N ALA A 147 0.01 -8.49 6.83
CA ALA A 147 0.35 -7.38 7.70
C ALA A 147 -0.35 -7.47 9.07
N GLU A 148 -1.63 -7.83 9.10
CA GLU A 148 -2.37 -8.08 10.34
C GLU A 148 -1.82 -9.32 11.06
N ALA A 149 -1.61 -10.42 10.34
CA ALA A 149 -1.12 -11.67 10.91
C ALA A 149 0.25 -11.54 11.60
N ILE A 150 1.15 -10.70 11.06
CA ILE A 150 2.47 -10.43 11.67
C ILE A 150 2.43 -9.32 12.74
N GLY A 151 1.25 -8.75 13.02
CA GLY A 151 1.07 -7.70 14.03
C GLY A 151 1.62 -6.33 13.60
N LEU A 152 1.62 -6.00 12.30
CA LEU A 152 1.92 -4.64 11.83
C LEU A 152 0.80 -3.66 12.20
N GLY A 153 -0.45 -4.10 12.22
CA GLY A 153 -1.62 -3.30 12.54
C GLY A 153 -2.88 -4.14 12.50
N SER A 154 -4.05 -3.52 12.40
CA SER A 154 -5.33 -4.20 12.33
C SER A 154 -6.12 -3.75 11.10
N ARG A 155 -6.81 -4.69 10.45
CA ARG A 155 -7.78 -4.41 9.39
C ARG A 155 -9.11 -3.85 9.92
N ALA A 156 -9.36 -4.01 11.22
CA ALA A 156 -10.52 -3.40 11.87
C ALA A 156 -10.24 -1.93 12.18
N TYR A 157 -11.16 -1.06 11.77
CA TYR A 157 -11.05 0.38 11.97
C TYR A 157 -12.40 1.04 12.21
N ALA A 158 -12.39 2.26 12.75
CA ALA A 158 -13.53 3.16 12.77
C ALA A 158 -13.20 4.39 11.91
N LEU A 159 -14.03 4.66 10.90
CA LEU A 159 -13.88 5.84 10.06
C LEU A 159 -14.58 7.04 10.74
N VAL A 160 -13.83 8.07 11.02
CA VAL A 160 -14.35 9.34 11.56
C VAL A 160 -14.23 10.40 10.47
N ILE A 161 -15.36 10.96 10.08
CA ILE A 161 -15.42 12.08 9.12
C ILE A 161 -15.24 13.36 9.91
N ILE A 162 -14.29 14.20 9.49
CA ILE A 162 -13.94 15.47 10.14
C ILE A 162 -14.29 16.69 9.28
N ASP A 163 -14.71 16.47 8.05
CA ASP A 163 -15.15 17.51 7.11
C ASP A 163 -16.68 17.67 7.22
N ASP A 164 -17.16 18.93 7.16
CA ASP A 164 -18.59 19.29 7.12
C ASP A 164 -19.13 19.33 5.69
#